data_a036794e528e2bfd51df144a9ff49ed4
#
_entry.id   a036794e528e2bfd51df144a9ff49ed4
#
_cell.length_a   1.000
_cell.length_b   1.000
_cell.length_c   1.000
_cell.angle_alpha   90.00
_cell.angle_beta   90.00
_cell.angle_gamma   90.00
#
_symmetry.space_group_name_H-M   'P 1'
#
loop_
_entity.id
_entity.type
_entity.pdbx_description
1 polymer ?
#
loop_
_entity_poly.entity_id
_entity_poly.type
_entity_poly.pdbx_seq_one_letter_code
_entity_poly.pdbx_strand_id
1 'polypeptide(L)'
;MGPSYSLPTPTLYNNIDTDHAIEVITWWLNDLNERDLLPPLFPLEAVLEAMVIIMKNNIFEWGDLYFLQLLGTAMGTSAAVMWATIYYAYHEVHTLIPRHGIHLHYFKRFIDDIFGIWIGTSTQWKAFCNDVDDFGVLTWDIKQQKPSTSVNFLDLTLTIEGNKIVSK
;
A
#
# COMPACT_ATOMS: atom_id res chain seq x y z
N MET A 1 5.00 -9.04 24.03
CA MET A 1 4.62 -8.76 22.64
C MET A 1 3.45 -7.79 22.68
N GLY A 2 3.45 -6.74 21.84
CA GLY A 2 2.34 -5.79 21.78
C GLY A 2 1.11 -6.38 21.07
N PRO A 3 -0.04 -5.73 21.14
CA PRO A 3 -1.23 -6.16 20.43
C PRO A 3 -1.03 -6.10 18.91
N SER A 4 -1.60 -7.06 18.19
CA SER A 4 -1.61 -7.10 16.73
C SER A 4 -2.71 -6.21 16.16
N TYR A 5 -2.58 -5.82 14.90
CA TYR A 5 -3.61 -5.13 14.15
C TYR A 5 -3.64 -5.64 12.70
N SER A 6 -4.80 -5.57 12.09
CA SER A 6 -5.00 -5.75 10.65
C SER A 6 -5.81 -4.59 10.12
N LEU A 7 -5.46 -4.06 8.98
CA LEU A 7 -6.09 -2.91 8.36
C LEU A 7 -6.47 -3.27 6.92
N PRO A 8 -7.70 -3.69 6.66
CA PRO A 8 -8.19 -3.84 5.29
C PRO A 8 -8.44 -2.46 4.66
N THR A 9 -8.07 -2.30 3.38
CA THR A 9 -8.58 -1.20 2.58
C THR A 9 -9.74 -1.68 1.72
N PRO A 10 -10.85 -0.97 1.73
CA PRO A 10 -11.99 -1.40 0.91
C PRO A 10 -11.72 -1.39 -0.59
N THR A 11 -10.77 -0.57 -1.09
CA THR A 11 -10.63 -0.35 -2.55
C THR A 11 -9.34 0.36 -2.97
N LEU A 12 -8.16 -0.19 -2.63
CA LEU A 12 -6.89 0.40 -3.08
C LEU A 12 -6.89 0.62 -4.61
N TYR A 13 -7.21 -0.42 -5.37
CA TYR A 13 -7.18 -0.37 -6.84
C TYR A 13 -8.09 0.70 -7.46
N ASN A 14 -9.26 0.95 -6.86
CA ASN A 14 -10.26 1.86 -7.43
C ASN A 14 -10.01 3.34 -7.05
N ASN A 15 -9.18 3.59 -6.05
CA ASN A 15 -8.98 4.92 -5.48
C ASN A 15 -7.56 5.48 -5.68
N ILE A 16 -6.71 4.84 -6.47
CA ILE A 16 -5.41 5.41 -6.82
C ILE A 16 -5.65 6.59 -7.79
N ASP A 17 -5.22 7.78 -7.40
CA ASP A 17 -5.09 8.89 -8.33
C ASP A 17 -3.96 8.58 -9.32
N THR A 18 -4.32 8.43 -10.59
CA THR A 18 -3.39 7.98 -11.64
C THR A 18 -2.25 8.97 -11.86
N ASP A 19 -2.55 10.28 -11.87
CA ASP A 19 -1.52 11.29 -12.11
C ASP A 19 -0.56 11.41 -10.91
N HIS A 20 -1.10 11.45 -9.69
CA HIS A 20 -0.29 11.43 -8.48
C HIS A 20 0.57 10.15 -8.37
N ALA A 21 0.04 8.99 -8.74
CA ALA A 21 0.80 7.75 -8.70
C ALA A 21 1.93 7.72 -9.74
N ILE A 22 1.69 8.25 -10.95
CA ILE A 22 2.74 8.41 -11.98
C ILE A 22 3.85 9.32 -11.45
N GLU A 23 3.50 10.47 -10.86
CA GLU A 23 4.45 11.43 -10.30
C GLU A 23 5.32 10.78 -9.21
N VAL A 24 4.68 10.17 -8.21
CA VAL A 24 5.35 9.52 -7.06
C VAL A 24 6.29 8.40 -7.52
N ILE A 25 5.83 7.51 -8.39
CA ILE A 25 6.65 6.37 -8.82
C ILE A 25 7.79 6.84 -9.73
N THR A 26 7.53 7.82 -10.60
CA THR A 26 8.58 8.42 -11.43
C THR A 26 9.68 9.04 -10.57
N TRP A 27 9.29 9.83 -9.58
CA TRP A 27 10.23 10.44 -8.66
C TRP A 27 11.06 9.37 -7.92
N TRP A 28 10.40 8.35 -7.38
CA TRP A 28 11.09 7.32 -6.60
C TRP A 28 12.05 6.47 -7.45
N LEU A 29 11.65 6.08 -8.66
CA LEU A 29 12.54 5.34 -9.56
C LEU A 29 13.74 6.16 -10.00
N ASN A 30 13.59 7.48 -10.22
CA ASN A 30 14.70 8.36 -10.50
C ASN A 30 15.65 8.48 -9.30
N ASP A 31 15.15 8.68 -8.08
CA ASP A 31 15.97 8.69 -6.85
C ASP A 31 16.75 7.39 -6.68
N LEU A 32 16.11 6.24 -6.90
CA LEU A 32 16.78 4.93 -6.83
C LEU A 32 17.88 4.79 -7.92
N ASN A 33 17.64 5.31 -9.11
CA ASN A 33 18.62 5.31 -10.19
C ASN A 33 19.83 6.21 -9.87
N GLU A 34 19.58 7.41 -9.37
CA GLU A 34 20.64 8.35 -8.97
C GLU A 34 21.52 7.79 -7.84
N ARG A 35 20.95 6.94 -6.99
CA ARG A 35 21.64 6.27 -5.88
C ARG A 35 22.25 4.91 -6.25
N ASP A 36 22.20 4.53 -7.53
CA ASP A 36 22.69 3.25 -8.06
C ASP A 36 22.10 2.02 -7.35
N LEU A 37 20.80 2.11 -7.02
CA LEU A 37 20.03 1.06 -6.33
C LEU A 37 19.15 0.23 -7.27
N LEU A 38 19.02 0.63 -8.54
CA LEU A 38 18.32 -0.17 -9.55
C LEU A 38 19.22 -1.31 -10.06
N PRO A 39 18.63 -2.42 -10.54
CA PRO A 39 19.42 -3.49 -11.17
C PRO A 39 20.27 -2.96 -12.35
N PRO A 40 21.46 -3.53 -12.59
CA PRO A 40 22.25 -3.17 -13.75
C PRO A 40 21.44 -3.29 -15.05
N LEU A 41 21.58 -2.30 -15.94
CA LEU A 41 20.84 -2.22 -17.21
C LEU A 41 19.31 -2.14 -17.07
N PHE A 42 18.80 -1.68 -15.92
CA PHE A 42 17.38 -1.43 -15.77
C PHE A 42 16.92 -0.36 -16.78
N PRO A 43 15.94 -0.65 -17.64
CA PRO A 43 15.54 0.26 -18.73
C PRO A 43 14.58 1.33 -18.20
N LEU A 44 15.06 2.24 -17.33
CA LEU A 44 14.25 3.19 -16.57
C LEU A 44 13.28 3.99 -17.47
N GLU A 45 13.81 4.63 -18.52
CA GLU A 45 12.98 5.46 -19.42
C GLU A 45 11.87 4.65 -20.08
N ALA A 46 12.17 3.44 -20.57
CA ALA A 46 11.18 2.58 -21.19
C ALA A 46 10.11 2.10 -20.18
N VAL A 47 10.51 1.84 -18.93
CA VAL A 47 9.60 1.46 -17.84
C VAL A 47 8.67 2.61 -17.49
N LEU A 48 9.19 3.83 -17.36
CA LEU A 48 8.40 5.03 -17.05
C LEU A 48 7.41 5.34 -18.18
N GLU A 49 7.85 5.27 -19.45
CA GLU A 49 6.99 5.49 -20.61
C GLU A 49 5.87 4.43 -20.69
N ALA A 50 6.22 3.15 -20.56
CA ALA A 50 5.26 2.04 -20.57
C ALA A 50 4.23 2.18 -19.42
N MET A 51 4.69 2.59 -18.24
CA MET A 51 3.86 2.86 -17.08
C MET A 51 2.78 3.91 -17.40
N VAL A 52 3.18 5.06 -17.96
CA VAL A 52 2.24 6.13 -18.34
C VAL A 52 1.23 5.64 -19.36
N ILE A 53 1.70 4.91 -20.39
CA ILE A 53 0.81 4.36 -21.43
C ILE A 53 -0.23 3.42 -20.82
N ILE A 54 0.20 2.46 -19.99
CA ILE A 54 -0.69 1.48 -19.38
C ILE A 54 -1.69 2.16 -18.45
N MET A 55 -1.24 3.08 -17.61
CA MET A 55 -2.08 3.65 -16.55
C MET A 55 -3.07 4.69 -17.07
N LYS A 56 -2.73 5.42 -18.14
CA LYS A 56 -3.63 6.42 -18.74
C LYS A 56 -4.59 5.86 -19.80
N ASN A 57 -4.45 4.61 -20.19
CA ASN A 57 -5.26 4.00 -21.22
C ASN A 57 -6.02 2.74 -20.74
N ASN A 58 -6.46 2.74 -19.49
CA ASN A 58 -7.30 1.67 -18.95
C ASN A 58 -8.70 1.78 -19.53
N ILE A 59 -8.97 1.01 -20.57
CA ILE A 59 -10.27 0.95 -21.23
C ILE A 59 -10.97 -0.34 -20.84
N PHE A 60 -12.23 -0.24 -20.43
CA PHE A 60 -13.09 -1.40 -20.17
C PHE A 60 -14.36 -1.35 -21.01
N GLU A 61 -14.89 -2.52 -21.33
CA GLU A 61 -16.10 -2.71 -22.11
C GLU A 61 -17.28 -3.01 -21.18
N TRP A 62 -18.40 -2.36 -21.44
CA TRP A 62 -19.66 -2.64 -20.77
C TRP A 62 -20.79 -2.64 -21.82
N GLY A 63 -21.33 -3.83 -22.11
CA GLY A 63 -22.23 -4.02 -23.24
C GLY A 63 -21.52 -3.73 -24.56
N ASP A 64 -22.10 -2.83 -25.36
CA ASP A 64 -21.53 -2.41 -26.65
C ASP A 64 -20.74 -1.08 -26.56
N LEU A 65 -20.41 -0.64 -25.34
CA LEU A 65 -19.74 0.65 -25.09
C LEU A 65 -18.37 0.45 -24.46
N TYR A 66 -17.45 1.35 -24.77
CA TYR A 66 -16.10 1.41 -24.20
C TYR A 66 -15.97 2.63 -23.29
N PHE A 67 -15.37 2.43 -22.12
CA PHE A 67 -15.18 3.47 -21.13
C PHE A 67 -13.71 3.57 -20.74
N LEU A 68 -13.22 4.80 -20.62
CA LEU A 68 -11.89 5.06 -20.06
C LEU A 68 -12.00 5.18 -18.53
N GLN A 69 -11.21 4.39 -17.80
CA GLN A 69 -11.11 4.52 -16.37
C GLN A 69 -10.25 5.73 -16.02
N LEU A 70 -10.82 6.71 -15.33
CA LEU A 70 -10.14 7.97 -14.98
C LEU A 70 -9.49 7.91 -13.57
N LEU A 71 -9.92 7.02 -12.71
CA LEU A 71 -9.43 6.85 -11.34
C LEU A 71 -9.16 5.37 -11.07
N GLY A 72 -8.09 5.11 -10.33
CA GLY A 72 -7.70 3.75 -9.99
C GLY A 72 -6.97 3.03 -11.12
N THR A 73 -6.73 1.75 -10.91
CA THR A 73 -6.08 0.88 -11.90
C THR A 73 -6.97 -0.30 -12.23
N ALA A 74 -6.93 -0.74 -13.49
CA ALA A 74 -7.75 -1.85 -13.96
C ALA A 74 -7.37 -3.16 -13.27
N MET A 75 -8.27 -3.68 -12.43
CA MET A 75 -8.13 -5.01 -11.85
C MET A 75 -8.05 -6.07 -12.97
N GLY A 76 -7.05 -6.95 -12.87
CA GLY A 76 -6.82 -8.00 -13.86
C GLY A 76 -5.69 -7.71 -14.86
N THR A 77 -5.15 -6.50 -14.92
CA THR A 77 -3.90 -6.26 -15.63
C THR A 77 -2.71 -6.72 -14.80
N SER A 78 -1.70 -7.30 -15.43
CA SER A 78 -0.47 -7.74 -14.74
C SER A 78 0.29 -6.61 -14.05
N ALA A 79 0.12 -5.38 -14.53
CA ALA A 79 0.74 -4.19 -13.97
C ALA A 79 0.02 -3.65 -12.71
N ALA A 80 -1.29 -3.90 -12.56
CA ALA A 80 -2.11 -3.28 -11.51
C ALA A 80 -1.62 -3.59 -10.09
N VAL A 81 -1.28 -4.85 -9.83
CA VAL A 81 -0.79 -5.30 -8.51
C VAL A 81 0.54 -4.63 -8.16
N MET A 82 1.47 -4.61 -9.11
CA MET A 82 2.79 -4.01 -8.92
C MET A 82 2.67 -2.50 -8.74
N TRP A 83 1.86 -1.85 -9.58
CA TRP A 83 1.56 -0.43 -9.51
C TRP A 83 1.03 -0.02 -8.14
N ALA A 84 -0.05 -0.63 -7.68
CA ALA A 84 -0.64 -0.35 -6.38
C ALA A 84 0.33 -0.63 -5.23
N THR A 85 1.11 -1.70 -5.34
CA THR A 85 2.12 -2.06 -4.33
C THR A 85 3.22 -1.02 -4.24
N ILE A 86 3.80 -0.59 -5.36
CA ILE A 86 4.89 0.39 -5.39
C ILE A 86 4.38 1.77 -4.94
N TYR A 87 3.20 2.18 -5.42
CA TYR A 87 2.62 3.48 -5.08
C TYR A 87 2.51 3.68 -3.57
N TYR A 88 1.91 2.73 -2.87
CA TYR A 88 1.77 2.85 -1.42
C TYR A 88 3.07 2.55 -0.66
N ALA A 89 3.96 1.70 -1.21
CA ALA A 89 5.27 1.44 -0.61
C ALA A 89 6.14 2.71 -0.52
N TYR A 90 5.97 3.65 -1.43
CA TYR A 90 6.60 4.97 -1.32
C TYR A 90 6.20 5.66 0.00
N HIS A 91 4.91 5.70 0.31
CA HIS A 91 4.40 6.29 1.56
C HIS A 91 4.91 5.55 2.80
N GLU A 92 4.95 4.22 2.74
CA GLU A 92 5.50 3.40 3.83
C GLU A 92 6.96 3.75 4.12
N VAL A 93 7.79 3.83 3.08
CA VAL A 93 9.24 4.07 3.22
C VAL A 93 9.56 5.51 3.61
N HIS A 94 8.83 6.48 3.10
CA HIS A 94 9.15 7.90 3.27
C HIS A 94 8.38 8.57 4.42
N THR A 95 7.28 7.98 4.86
CA THR A 95 6.44 8.57 5.93
C THR A 95 6.23 7.61 7.09
N LEU A 96 5.61 6.45 6.86
CA LEU A 96 5.15 5.59 7.96
C LEU A 96 6.29 4.99 8.76
N ILE A 97 7.27 4.39 8.10
CA ILE A 97 8.42 3.76 8.77
C ILE A 97 9.29 4.80 9.46
N PRO A 98 9.68 5.94 8.84
CA PRO A 98 10.46 6.96 9.53
C PRO A 98 9.77 7.56 10.76
N ARG A 99 8.45 7.79 10.72
CA ARG A 99 7.71 8.41 11.82
C ARG A 99 7.33 7.44 12.93
N HIS A 100 6.98 6.21 12.56
CA HIS A 100 6.35 5.26 13.48
C HIS A 100 7.13 3.96 13.69
N GLY A 101 8.24 3.76 12.98
CA GLY A 101 9.01 2.50 12.99
C GLY A 101 9.40 2.01 14.39
N ILE A 102 9.68 2.92 15.33
CA ILE A 102 9.97 2.58 16.72
C ILE A 102 8.79 1.87 17.43
N HIS A 103 7.56 2.09 16.96
CA HIS A 103 6.34 1.50 17.51
C HIS A 103 5.83 0.32 16.69
N LEU A 104 6.37 0.12 15.49
CA LEU A 104 6.05 -0.96 14.57
C LEU A 104 6.99 -2.13 14.83
N HIS A 105 6.68 -3.01 15.81
CA HIS A 105 7.49 -4.19 16.08
C HIS A 105 7.49 -5.18 14.91
N TYR A 106 6.38 -5.22 14.17
CA TYR A 106 6.23 -5.95 12.92
C TYR A 106 5.27 -5.18 12.01
N PHE A 107 5.57 -5.14 10.72
CA PHE A 107 4.74 -4.48 9.72
C PHE A 107 4.89 -5.20 8.39
N LYS A 108 3.79 -5.64 7.82
CA LYS A 108 3.71 -6.24 6.49
C LYS A 108 2.42 -5.83 5.82
N ARG A 109 2.50 -5.61 4.53
CA ARG A 109 1.36 -5.38 3.67
C ARG A 109 1.30 -6.42 2.57
N PHE A 110 0.10 -6.90 2.29
CA PHE A 110 -0.23 -7.67 1.10
C PHE A 110 -1.27 -6.88 0.31
N ILE A 111 -0.81 -6.17 -0.70
CA ILE A 111 -1.58 -5.27 -1.58
C ILE A 111 -2.36 -4.24 -0.76
N ASP A 112 -3.60 -4.54 -0.40
CA ASP A 112 -4.56 -3.70 0.31
C ASP A 112 -4.80 -4.13 1.78
N ASP A 113 -4.17 -5.19 2.23
CA ASP A 113 -4.23 -5.63 3.62
C ASP A 113 -2.92 -5.35 4.36
N ILE A 114 -3.00 -4.67 5.50
CA ILE A 114 -1.86 -4.45 6.39
C ILE A 114 -2.02 -5.30 7.65
N PHE A 115 -0.95 -6.00 8.01
CA PHE A 115 -0.81 -6.68 9.30
C PHE A 115 0.40 -6.15 10.06
N GLY A 116 0.25 -5.92 11.35
CA GLY A 116 1.38 -5.50 12.17
C GLY A 116 1.20 -5.77 13.66
N ILE A 117 2.31 -5.56 14.40
CA ILE A 117 2.36 -5.60 15.85
C ILE A 117 2.75 -4.22 16.35
N TRP A 118 1.85 -3.62 17.13
CA TRP A 118 1.99 -2.30 17.68
C TRP A 118 2.47 -2.33 19.14
N ILE A 119 3.47 -1.50 19.47
CA ILE A 119 4.01 -1.39 20.83
C ILE A 119 3.93 0.03 21.40
N GLY A 120 3.24 0.94 20.71
CA GLY A 120 3.04 2.31 21.14
C GLY A 120 1.79 2.53 21.98
N THR A 121 1.61 3.76 22.46
CA THR A 121 0.44 4.23 23.20
C THR A 121 -0.77 4.41 22.27
N SER A 122 -1.96 4.58 22.87
CA SER A 122 -3.18 4.87 22.11
C SER A 122 -3.13 6.22 21.35
N THR A 123 -2.40 7.21 21.86
CA THR A 123 -2.22 8.50 21.19
C THR A 123 -1.33 8.33 19.96
N GLN A 124 -0.25 7.58 20.08
CA GLN A 124 0.66 7.27 18.97
C GLN A 124 -0.03 6.39 17.92
N TRP A 125 -0.90 5.46 18.34
CA TRP A 125 -1.73 4.68 17.43
C TRP A 125 -2.65 5.55 16.58
N LYS A 126 -3.31 6.55 17.18
CA LYS A 126 -4.15 7.51 16.44
C LYS A 126 -3.35 8.33 15.43
N ALA A 127 -2.14 8.77 15.81
CA ALA A 127 -1.25 9.48 14.90
C ALA A 127 -0.84 8.60 13.71
N PHE A 128 -0.48 7.33 13.97
CA PHE A 128 -0.19 6.35 12.93
C PHE A 128 -1.39 6.15 11.98
N CYS A 129 -2.60 5.98 12.52
CA CYS A 129 -3.80 5.84 11.70
C CYS A 129 -4.05 7.05 10.80
N ASN A 130 -3.83 8.27 11.32
CA ASN A 130 -3.97 9.48 10.51
C ASN A 130 -2.93 9.53 9.38
N ASP A 131 -1.66 9.19 9.68
CA ASP A 131 -0.60 9.19 8.68
C ASP A 131 -0.81 8.08 7.63
N VAL A 132 -1.41 6.94 7.99
CA VAL A 132 -1.78 5.87 7.03
C VAL A 132 -2.81 6.35 6.02
N ASP A 133 -3.77 7.18 6.44
CA ASP A 133 -4.79 7.78 5.57
C ASP A 133 -4.32 9.01 4.79
N ASP A 134 -3.17 9.60 5.16
CA ASP A 134 -2.67 10.84 4.58
C ASP A 134 -1.78 10.58 3.35
N PHE A 135 -2.35 9.93 2.33
CA PHE A 135 -1.64 9.68 1.07
C PHE A 135 -2.57 9.65 -0.15
N GLY A 136 -2.53 10.73 -0.92
CA GLY A 136 -3.39 10.90 -2.09
C GLY A 136 -4.87 10.92 -1.71
N VAL A 137 -5.67 10.18 -2.43
CA VAL A 137 -7.11 10.00 -2.16
C VAL A 137 -7.44 8.67 -1.50
N LEU A 138 -6.42 7.93 -1.06
CA LEU A 138 -6.59 6.64 -0.42
C LEU A 138 -7.20 6.79 0.97
N THR A 139 -8.14 5.92 1.29
CA THR A 139 -8.72 5.82 2.62
C THR A 139 -8.65 4.38 3.11
N TRP A 140 -8.24 4.21 4.36
CA TRP A 140 -8.16 2.92 5.02
C TRP A 140 -9.29 2.77 6.05
N ASP A 141 -9.87 1.60 6.19
CA ASP A 141 -10.90 1.37 7.23
C ASP A 141 -10.26 1.19 8.63
N ILE A 142 -9.53 2.23 9.04
CA ILE A 142 -8.78 2.25 10.29
C ILE A 142 -9.64 2.73 11.47
N LYS A 143 -10.65 3.55 11.20
CA LYS A 143 -11.35 4.31 12.25
C LYS A 143 -12.04 3.43 13.29
N GLN A 144 -12.31 2.18 12.97
CA GLN A 144 -12.93 1.21 13.87
C GLN A 144 -11.95 0.18 14.43
N GLN A 145 -10.71 0.15 13.94
CA GLN A 145 -9.75 -0.87 14.33
C GLN A 145 -8.88 -0.42 15.50
N LYS A 146 -8.84 -1.23 16.53
CA LYS A 146 -7.92 -1.08 17.66
C LYS A 146 -6.98 -2.27 17.67
N PRO A 147 -5.69 -2.05 18.03
CA PRO A 147 -4.79 -3.17 18.26
C PRO A 147 -5.41 -4.19 19.23
N SER A 148 -5.40 -5.46 18.83
CA SER A 148 -6.02 -6.59 19.54
C SER A 148 -5.02 -7.73 19.69
N THR A 149 -5.30 -8.67 20.57
CA THR A 149 -4.53 -9.91 20.68
C THR A 149 -4.90 -10.95 19.61
N SER A 150 -5.99 -10.72 18.88
CA SER A 150 -6.44 -11.58 17.79
C SER A 150 -7.00 -10.73 16.66
N VAL A 151 -6.56 -10.98 15.44
CA VAL A 151 -6.99 -10.26 14.22
C VAL A 151 -7.08 -11.23 13.04
N ASN A 152 -7.96 -10.91 12.10
CA ASN A 152 -7.99 -11.61 10.82
C ASN A 152 -7.04 -10.91 9.85
N PHE A 153 -6.28 -11.68 9.10
CA PHE A 153 -5.43 -11.21 8.02
C PHE A 153 -5.46 -12.22 6.88
N LEU A 154 -5.96 -11.80 5.74
CA LEU A 154 -6.28 -12.71 4.63
C LEU A 154 -7.22 -13.84 5.12
N ASP A 155 -6.90 -15.08 4.83
CA ASP A 155 -7.69 -16.27 5.21
C ASP A 155 -7.32 -16.83 6.59
N LEU A 156 -6.51 -16.11 7.37
CA LEU A 156 -6.00 -16.57 8.66
C LEU A 156 -6.51 -15.71 9.82
N THR A 157 -6.84 -16.35 10.93
CA THR A 157 -6.96 -15.68 12.23
C THR A 157 -5.62 -15.80 12.96
N LEU A 158 -4.98 -14.66 13.19
CA LEU A 158 -3.70 -14.56 13.88
C LEU A 158 -3.93 -14.15 15.33
N THR A 159 -3.45 -14.96 16.27
CA THR A 159 -3.63 -14.74 17.72
C THR A 159 -2.27 -14.70 18.41
N ILE A 160 -2.08 -13.75 19.34
CA ILE A 160 -0.91 -13.69 20.21
C ILE A 160 -1.15 -14.58 21.43
N GLU A 161 -0.38 -15.64 21.55
CA GLU A 161 -0.36 -16.54 22.71
C GLU A 161 1.02 -16.47 23.40
N GLY A 162 1.05 -15.73 24.53
CA GLY A 162 2.32 -15.45 25.22
C GLY A 162 3.28 -14.66 24.34
N ASN A 163 4.34 -15.29 23.87
CA ASN A 163 5.37 -14.66 23.04
C ASN A 163 5.40 -15.19 21.59
N LYS A 164 4.32 -15.83 21.15
CA LYS A 164 4.19 -16.43 19.81
C LYS A 164 2.94 -15.93 19.13
N ILE A 165 2.99 -15.91 17.80
CA ILE A 165 1.81 -15.75 16.94
C ILE A 165 1.38 -17.14 16.51
N VAL A 166 0.11 -17.46 16.73
CA VAL A 166 -0.54 -18.69 16.30
C VAL A 166 -1.55 -18.37 15.22
N SER A 167 -1.59 -19.15 14.15
CA SER A 167 -2.57 -19.04 13.07
C SER A 167 -3.60 -20.17 13.13
N LYS A 168 -4.83 -19.86 12.83
CA LYS A 168 -5.92 -20.83 12.61
C LYS A 168 -6.63 -20.52 11.32
#